data_eb333463ca56fce6ca6401625c199a54
#
_entry.id   eb333463ca56fce6ca6401625c199a54
#
_cell.length_a   1.000
_cell.length_b   1.000
_cell.length_c   1.000
_cell.angle_alpha   90.00
_cell.angle_beta   90.00
_cell.angle_gamma   90.00
#
_symmetry.space_group_name_H-M   'P 1'
#
loop_
_entity.id
_entity.type
_entity.pdbx_description
1 polymer ?
#
loop_
_entity_poly.entity_id
_entity_poly.type
_entity_poly.pdbx_seq_one_letter_code
_entity_poly.pdbx_strand_id
1 'polypeptide(L)'
;RYLPMQDIYDCTVQYITENQNRLYRLAYSYLREEQAALDVLQNAICRALEGCFGLKNPAALRTWFYRILVNEARQYLRRQKREVPLEEEQAESLVYHEPAFDADRRAYEAVMQLQEPMKTVVMLRYYEDLTLRQIAEITDTPLSTVKTRLYTALKRLKLILKEDEA
;
A
#
# COMPACT_ATOMS: atom_id res chain seq x y z
N ARG A 1 -0.60 -14.35 26.26
CA ARG A 1 -1.84 -15.12 26.11
C ARG A 1 -1.83 -15.85 24.78
N TYR A 2 -1.83 -17.16 24.84
CA TYR A 2 -2.04 -17.99 23.67
C TYR A 2 -3.51 -17.84 23.25
N LEU A 3 -3.74 -17.22 22.08
CA LEU A 3 -5.05 -17.31 21.44
C LEU A 3 -5.18 -18.70 20.79
N PRO A 4 -6.32 -19.36 20.92
CA PRO A 4 -6.58 -20.56 20.16
C PRO A 4 -6.43 -20.30 18.65
N MET A 5 -5.97 -21.30 17.92
CA MET A 5 -5.72 -21.18 16.46
C MET A 5 -6.94 -20.64 15.69
N GLN A 6 -8.14 -21.01 16.14
CA GLN A 6 -9.39 -20.53 15.54
C GLN A 6 -9.55 -19.01 15.70
N ASP A 7 -9.14 -18.46 16.83
CA ASP A 7 -9.32 -17.04 17.11
C ASP A 7 -8.42 -16.16 16.21
N ILE A 8 -7.19 -16.58 15.96
CA ILE A 8 -6.30 -15.77 15.08
C ILE A 8 -6.78 -15.79 13.62
N TYR A 9 -7.31 -16.91 13.16
CA TYR A 9 -7.92 -17.00 11.85
C TYR A 9 -9.14 -16.08 11.74
N ASP A 10 -10.04 -16.15 12.70
CA ASP A 10 -11.25 -15.32 12.75
C ASP A 10 -10.91 -13.83 12.84
N CYS A 11 -9.91 -13.46 13.66
CA CYS A 11 -9.39 -12.09 13.72
C CYS A 11 -8.84 -11.63 12.37
N THR A 12 -8.13 -12.49 11.66
CA THR A 12 -7.56 -12.19 10.34
C THR A 12 -8.67 -11.97 9.31
N VAL A 13 -9.66 -12.84 9.27
CA VAL A 13 -10.84 -12.70 8.39
C VAL A 13 -11.60 -11.40 8.69
N GLN A 14 -11.84 -11.11 9.96
CA GLN A 14 -12.51 -9.89 10.37
C GLN A 14 -11.73 -8.64 9.96
N TYR A 15 -10.43 -8.62 10.19
CA TYR A 15 -9.57 -7.51 9.80
C TYR A 15 -9.63 -7.25 8.28
N ILE A 16 -9.51 -8.29 7.47
CA ILE A 16 -9.57 -8.21 6.01
C ILE A 16 -10.94 -7.68 5.57
N THR A 17 -12.02 -8.23 6.12
CA THR A 17 -13.38 -7.84 5.76
C THR A 17 -13.68 -6.37 6.06
N GLU A 18 -13.25 -5.90 7.22
CA GLU A 18 -13.47 -4.51 7.65
C GLU A 18 -12.60 -3.49 6.90
N ASN A 19 -11.49 -3.93 6.29
CA ASN A 19 -10.51 -3.05 5.66
C ASN A 19 -10.35 -3.27 4.15
N GLN A 20 -11.25 -3.98 3.50
CA GLN A 20 -11.14 -4.33 2.07
C GLN A 20 -10.86 -3.12 1.17
N ASN A 21 -11.63 -2.06 1.30
CA ASN A 21 -11.50 -0.86 0.47
C ASN A 21 -10.15 -0.15 0.69
N ARG A 22 -9.72 -0.08 1.94
CA ARG A 22 -8.45 0.51 2.32
C ARG A 22 -7.26 -0.29 1.75
N LEU A 23 -7.32 -1.61 1.89
CA LEU A 23 -6.30 -2.52 1.36
C LEU A 23 -6.25 -2.50 -0.16
N TYR A 24 -7.41 -2.46 -0.81
CA TYR A 24 -7.51 -2.30 -2.26
C TYR A 24 -6.87 -1.00 -2.74
N ARG A 25 -7.17 0.13 -2.08
CA ARG A 25 -6.57 1.43 -2.45
C ARG A 25 -5.05 1.43 -2.34
N LEU A 26 -4.51 0.77 -1.33
CA LEU A 26 -3.06 0.61 -1.20
C LEU A 26 -2.48 -0.20 -2.38
N ALA A 27 -3.08 -1.35 -2.71
CA ALA A 27 -2.67 -2.15 -3.86
C ALA A 27 -2.78 -1.35 -5.17
N TYR A 28 -3.86 -0.63 -5.36
CA TYR A 28 -4.07 0.23 -6.53
C TYR A 28 -3.03 1.35 -6.64
N SER A 29 -2.59 1.91 -5.51
CA SER A 29 -1.54 2.94 -5.52
C SER A 29 -0.22 2.46 -6.12
N TYR A 30 0.06 1.15 -6.00
CA TYR A 30 1.23 0.53 -6.60
C TYR A 30 1.05 0.20 -8.07
N LEU A 31 -0.11 -0.36 -8.42
CA LEU A 31 -0.30 -1.04 -9.70
C LEU A 31 -1.01 -0.18 -10.73
N ARG A 32 -1.83 0.76 -10.28
CA ARG A 32 -2.61 1.72 -11.06
C ARG A 32 -3.51 1.09 -12.14
N GLU A 33 -3.87 -0.17 -11.93
CA GLU A 33 -4.74 -0.93 -12.78
C GLU A 33 -5.62 -1.83 -11.89
N GLU A 34 -6.93 -1.80 -12.14
CA GLU A 34 -7.93 -2.39 -11.26
C GLU A 34 -7.76 -3.90 -11.11
N GLN A 35 -7.63 -4.62 -12.21
CA GLN A 35 -7.52 -6.08 -12.19
C GLN A 35 -6.24 -6.54 -11.49
N ALA A 36 -5.13 -5.87 -11.76
CA ALA A 36 -3.85 -6.15 -11.10
C ALA A 36 -3.92 -5.90 -9.59
N ALA A 37 -4.57 -4.81 -9.17
CA ALA A 37 -4.77 -4.50 -7.75
C ALA A 37 -5.62 -5.57 -7.05
N LEU A 38 -6.69 -6.04 -7.69
CA LEU A 38 -7.52 -7.13 -7.17
C LEU A 38 -6.74 -8.44 -7.07
N ASP A 39 -5.96 -8.79 -8.08
CA ASP A 39 -5.15 -10.02 -8.08
C ASP A 39 -4.10 -10.00 -6.97
N VAL A 40 -3.41 -8.88 -6.79
CA VAL A 40 -2.43 -8.70 -5.71
C VAL A 40 -3.10 -8.78 -4.35
N LEU A 41 -4.24 -8.13 -4.17
CA LEU A 41 -4.99 -8.19 -2.91
C LEU A 41 -5.45 -9.62 -2.60
N GLN A 42 -5.98 -10.36 -3.56
CA GLN A 42 -6.38 -11.74 -3.39
C GLN A 42 -5.20 -12.63 -3.00
N ASN A 43 -4.05 -12.49 -3.66
CA ASN A 43 -2.84 -13.23 -3.30
C ASN A 43 -2.37 -12.91 -1.87
N ALA A 44 -2.41 -11.64 -1.49
CA ALA A 44 -2.06 -11.22 -0.12
C ALA A 44 -3.03 -11.81 0.92
N ILE A 45 -4.32 -11.83 0.63
CA ILE A 45 -5.35 -12.45 1.49
C ILE A 45 -5.10 -13.95 1.65
N CYS A 46 -4.86 -14.66 0.57
CA CYS A 46 -4.56 -16.09 0.63
C CYS A 46 -3.32 -16.37 1.48
N ARG A 47 -2.25 -15.63 1.28
CA ARG A 47 -1.01 -15.77 2.09
C ARG A 47 -1.26 -15.46 3.56
N ALA A 48 -2.05 -14.44 3.86
CA ALA A 48 -2.38 -14.09 5.23
C ALA A 48 -3.19 -15.19 5.92
N LEU A 49 -4.19 -15.75 5.26
CA LEU A 49 -5.03 -16.83 5.82
C LEU A 49 -4.23 -18.13 6.02
N GLU A 50 -3.31 -18.43 5.12
CA GLU A 50 -2.42 -19.60 5.26
C GLU A 50 -1.38 -19.40 6.36
N GLY A 51 -0.86 -18.18 6.52
CA GLY A 51 0.27 -17.88 7.41
C GLY A 51 -0.12 -17.35 8.79
N CYS A 52 -1.38 -17.00 9.03
CA CYS A 52 -1.80 -16.33 10.28
C CYS A 52 -1.59 -17.18 11.54
N PHE A 53 -1.59 -18.50 11.42
CA PHE A 53 -1.35 -19.42 12.53
C PHE A 53 0.05 -19.30 13.14
N GLY A 54 1.01 -18.78 12.38
CA GLY A 54 2.35 -18.47 12.87
C GLY A 54 2.46 -17.14 13.62
N LEU A 55 1.39 -16.35 13.64
CA LEU A 55 1.38 -15.05 14.29
C LEU A 55 1.22 -15.22 15.80
N LYS A 56 2.26 -14.87 16.56
CA LYS A 56 2.25 -15.05 18.04
C LYS A 56 1.51 -13.93 18.77
N ASN A 57 1.45 -12.74 18.16
CA ASN A 57 0.84 -11.55 18.77
C ASN A 57 -0.22 -10.97 17.83
N PRO A 58 -1.52 -11.03 18.21
CA PRO A 58 -2.60 -10.47 17.39
C PRO A 58 -2.47 -8.97 17.12
N ALA A 59 -1.81 -8.23 18.02
CA ALA A 59 -1.55 -6.80 17.82
C ALA A 59 -0.62 -6.52 16.62
N ALA A 60 0.16 -7.50 16.21
CA ALA A 60 1.03 -7.40 15.04
C ALA A 60 0.33 -7.70 13.70
N LEU A 61 -0.93 -8.12 13.72
CA LEU A 61 -1.68 -8.55 12.54
C LEU A 61 -1.71 -7.48 11.44
N ARG A 62 -2.02 -6.25 11.80
CA ARG A 62 -2.11 -5.13 10.87
C ARG A 62 -0.79 -4.88 10.13
N THR A 63 0.30 -4.70 10.85
CA THR A 63 1.63 -4.47 10.29
C THR A 63 2.11 -5.65 9.46
N TRP A 64 1.87 -6.86 9.94
CA TRP A 64 2.20 -8.10 9.25
C TRP A 64 1.43 -8.23 7.92
N PHE A 65 0.14 -7.91 7.89
CA PHE A 65 -0.65 -7.94 6.67
C PHE A 65 -0.17 -6.89 5.65
N TYR A 66 0.11 -5.67 6.08
CA TYR A 66 0.67 -4.64 5.20
C TYR A 66 1.99 -5.08 4.57
N ARG A 67 2.83 -5.75 5.32
CA ARG A 67 4.09 -6.30 4.80
C ARG A 67 3.83 -7.33 3.69
N ILE A 68 2.89 -8.22 3.87
CA ILE A 68 2.48 -9.18 2.85
C ILE A 68 1.99 -8.45 1.60
N LEU A 69 1.09 -7.49 1.75
CA LEU A 69 0.49 -6.75 0.64
C LEU A 69 1.53 -5.95 -0.15
N VAL A 70 2.41 -5.23 0.53
CA VAL A 70 3.49 -4.48 -0.11
C VAL A 70 4.45 -5.41 -0.86
N ASN A 71 4.80 -6.53 -0.28
CA ASN A 71 5.66 -7.52 -0.92
C ASN A 71 5.00 -8.13 -2.17
N GLU A 72 3.72 -8.46 -2.12
CA GLU A 72 2.98 -8.96 -3.28
C GLU A 72 2.93 -7.93 -4.41
N ALA A 73 2.65 -6.67 -4.09
CA ALA A 73 2.63 -5.59 -5.07
C ALA A 73 3.99 -5.40 -5.75
N ARG A 74 5.07 -5.42 -4.97
CA ARG A 74 6.44 -5.32 -5.49
C ARG A 74 6.83 -6.49 -6.38
N GLN A 75 6.46 -7.72 -6.00
CA GLN A 75 6.72 -8.91 -6.80
C GLN A 75 5.97 -8.86 -8.12
N TYR A 76 4.71 -8.42 -8.10
CA TYR A 76 3.92 -8.24 -9.31
C TYR A 76 4.59 -7.25 -10.28
N LEU A 77 5.03 -6.10 -9.78
CA LEU A 77 5.73 -5.10 -10.60
C LEU A 77 7.05 -5.60 -11.17
N ARG A 78 7.79 -6.40 -10.43
CA ARG A 78 9.04 -7.02 -10.92
C ARG A 78 8.76 -8.02 -12.04
N ARG A 79 7.71 -8.82 -11.95
CA ARG A 79 7.30 -9.78 -13.00
C ARG A 79 6.91 -9.03 -14.27
N GLN A 80 6.13 -7.96 -14.17
CA GLN A 80 5.73 -7.15 -15.32
C GLN A 80 6.93 -6.57 -16.07
N LYS A 81 7.94 -6.07 -15.37
CA LYS A 81 9.16 -5.54 -16.01
C LYS A 81 9.93 -6.59 -16.80
N ARG A 82 9.80 -7.87 -16.45
CA ARG A 82 10.47 -8.98 -17.14
C ARG A 82 9.71 -9.48 -18.36
N GLU A 83 8.37 -9.38 -18.35
CA GLU A 83 7.49 -9.96 -19.36
C GLU A 83 7.12 -9.02 -20.48
N VAL A 84 7.19 -7.70 -20.26
CA VAL A 84 6.80 -6.69 -21.26
C VAL A 84 8.00 -5.86 -21.67
N PRO A 85 8.47 -5.94 -22.92
CA PRO A 85 9.33 -4.90 -23.46
C PRO A 85 8.53 -3.61 -23.51
N LEU A 86 9.07 -2.58 -22.87
CA LEU A 86 8.66 -1.20 -22.78
C LEU A 86 7.78 -0.70 -23.94
N GLU A 87 6.49 -0.95 -23.89
CA GLU A 87 5.51 -0.08 -24.53
C GLU A 87 4.76 0.61 -23.39
N GLU A 88 5.03 1.90 -23.24
CA GLU A 88 4.28 2.79 -22.39
C GLU A 88 2.88 2.95 -22.98
N GLU A 89 2.03 1.96 -22.82
CA GLU A 89 0.61 2.22 -22.85
C GLU A 89 0.27 2.87 -21.51
N GLN A 90 0.17 4.19 -21.52
CA GLN A 90 -0.58 4.91 -20.52
C GLN A 90 -2.03 4.43 -20.65
N ALA A 91 -2.33 3.34 -19.98
CA ALA A 91 -3.71 3.00 -19.72
C ALA A 91 -4.27 4.17 -18.91
N GLU A 92 -5.15 4.94 -19.51
CA GLU A 92 -6.03 5.84 -18.78
C GLU A 92 -6.80 4.98 -17.79
N SER A 93 -6.28 4.92 -16.57
CA SER A 93 -6.95 4.23 -15.50
C SER A 93 -8.27 4.95 -15.25
N LEU A 94 -9.35 4.24 -15.44
CA LEU A 94 -10.65 4.64 -14.91
C LEU A 94 -10.47 4.78 -13.40
N VAL A 95 -10.32 6.01 -12.96
CA VAL A 95 -10.18 6.36 -11.56
C VAL A 95 -11.47 5.96 -10.87
N TYR A 96 -11.36 5.00 -9.94
CA TYR A 96 -12.45 4.74 -9.01
C TYR A 96 -12.66 6.00 -8.17
N HIS A 97 -13.71 6.74 -8.49
CA HIS A 97 -14.07 7.93 -7.76
C HIS A 97 -14.91 7.57 -6.53
N GLU A 98 -14.26 7.40 -5.38
CA GLU A 98 -14.97 7.75 -4.15
C GLU A 98 -15.17 9.27 -4.16
N PRO A 99 -16.35 9.75 -3.77
CA PRO A 99 -16.58 11.19 -3.64
C PRO A 99 -15.79 11.71 -2.43
N ALA A 100 -14.50 11.99 -2.66
CA ALA A 100 -13.69 12.75 -1.74
C ALA A 100 -13.80 14.23 -2.14
N PHE A 101 -13.71 15.12 -1.16
CA PHE A 101 -13.63 16.56 -1.38
C PHE A 101 -12.50 16.87 -2.38
N ASP A 102 -12.70 17.86 -3.25
CA ASP A 102 -11.76 18.23 -4.32
C ASP A 102 -10.30 18.42 -3.84
N ALA A 103 -10.10 18.88 -2.61
CA ALA A 103 -8.77 19.05 -2.02
C ALA A 103 -8.08 17.70 -1.75
N ASP A 104 -8.81 16.70 -1.27
CA ASP A 104 -8.27 15.36 -1.02
C ASP A 104 -7.94 14.64 -2.32
N ARG A 105 -8.73 14.86 -3.35
CA ARG A 105 -8.49 14.32 -4.69
C ARG A 105 -7.20 14.87 -5.30
N ARG A 106 -6.99 16.19 -5.22
CA ARG A 106 -5.76 16.83 -5.72
C ARG A 106 -4.52 16.31 -5.01
N ALA A 107 -4.58 16.20 -3.68
CA ALA A 107 -3.51 15.64 -2.90
C ALA A 107 -3.22 14.18 -3.27
N TYR A 108 -4.25 13.35 -3.43
CA TYR A 108 -4.11 11.97 -3.85
C TYR A 108 -3.49 11.85 -5.24
N GLU A 109 -3.95 12.63 -6.22
CA GLU A 109 -3.39 12.66 -7.56
C GLU A 109 -1.91 13.07 -7.56
N ALA A 110 -1.55 14.03 -6.72
CA ALA A 110 -0.14 14.43 -6.53
C ALA A 110 0.71 13.30 -5.95
N VAL A 111 0.17 12.56 -4.97
CA VAL A 111 0.84 11.38 -4.40
C VAL A 111 1.05 10.30 -5.47
N MET A 112 0.07 10.10 -6.35
CA MET A 112 0.18 9.12 -7.45
C MET A 112 1.27 9.47 -8.45
N GLN A 113 1.69 10.73 -8.54
CA GLN A 113 2.83 11.15 -9.38
C GLN A 113 4.20 10.87 -8.76
N LEU A 114 4.24 10.59 -7.47
CA LEU A 114 5.48 10.21 -6.79
C LEU A 114 5.98 8.85 -7.30
N GLN A 115 7.30 8.74 -7.41
CA GLN A 115 7.94 7.47 -7.70
C GLN A 115 8.14 6.65 -6.43
N GLU A 116 8.24 5.32 -6.61
CA GLU A 116 8.68 4.46 -5.54
C GLU A 116 10.16 4.75 -5.20
N PRO A 117 10.58 4.62 -3.95
CA PRO A 117 9.82 4.16 -2.78
C PRO A 117 9.09 5.28 -2.01
N MET A 118 9.14 6.52 -2.46
CA MET A 118 8.54 7.68 -1.79
C MET A 118 7.01 7.58 -1.70
N LYS A 119 6.36 7.13 -2.76
CA LYS A 119 4.91 6.95 -2.78
C LYS A 119 4.44 5.99 -1.70
N THR A 120 5.11 4.86 -1.53
CA THR A 120 4.82 3.90 -0.46
C THR A 120 4.86 4.54 0.93
N VAL A 121 5.91 5.29 1.23
CA VAL A 121 6.06 5.93 2.56
C VAL A 121 4.92 6.91 2.82
N VAL A 122 4.55 7.72 1.84
CA VAL A 122 3.44 8.69 1.98
C VAL A 122 2.10 7.97 2.14
N MET A 123 1.83 6.95 1.33
CA MET A 123 0.60 6.17 1.44
C MET A 123 0.46 5.51 2.82
N LEU A 124 1.48 4.86 3.29
CA LEU A 124 1.46 4.19 4.60
C LEU A 124 1.36 5.18 5.75
N ARG A 125 2.01 6.33 5.65
CA ARG A 125 2.01 7.34 6.72
C ARG A 125 0.69 8.09 6.82
N TYR A 126 0.16 8.58 5.72
CA TYR A 126 -0.97 9.52 5.72
C TYR A 126 -2.32 8.88 5.42
N TYR A 127 -2.36 7.85 4.61
CA TYR A 127 -3.62 7.16 4.28
C TYR A 127 -3.89 5.96 5.19
N GLU A 128 -2.84 5.34 5.73
CA GLU A 128 -2.94 4.17 6.58
C GLU A 128 -2.62 4.45 8.05
N ASP A 129 -2.28 5.69 8.39
CA ASP A 129 -1.98 6.15 9.77
C ASP A 129 -0.91 5.30 10.49
N LEU A 130 0.09 4.86 9.76
CA LEU A 130 1.18 4.08 10.34
C LEU A 130 2.30 4.98 10.87
N THR A 131 2.95 4.54 11.94
CA THR A 131 4.14 5.20 12.45
C THR A 131 5.33 4.95 11.51
N LEU A 132 6.33 5.81 11.56
CA LEU A 132 7.55 5.63 10.75
C LEU A 132 8.28 4.33 11.10
N ARG A 133 8.22 3.88 12.35
CA ARG A 133 8.76 2.58 12.78
C ARG A 133 8.01 1.41 12.15
N GLN A 134 6.69 1.47 12.12
CA GLN A 134 5.87 0.45 11.45
C GLN A 134 6.16 0.41 9.95
N ILE A 135 6.32 1.58 9.32
CA ILE A 135 6.68 1.67 7.90
C ILE A 135 8.07 1.06 7.65
N ALA A 136 9.02 1.29 8.53
CA ALA A 136 10.35 0.69 8.46
C ALA A 136 10.27 -0.84 8.51
N GLU A 137 9.46 -1.41 9.39
CA GLU A 137 9.20 -2.85 9.47
C GLU A 137 8.53 -3.39 8.20
N ILE A 138 7.47 -2.72 7.73
CA ILE A 138 6.70 -3.14 6.55
C ILE A 138 7.57 -3.16 5.30
N THR A 139 8.40 -2.14 5.12
CA THR A 139 9.26 -1.97 3.94
C THR A 139 10.64 -2.60 4.07
N ASP A 140 10.95 -3.16 5.23
CA ASP A 140 12.25 -3.75 5.55
C ASP A 140 13.40 -2.77 5.27
N THR A 141 13.25 -1.53 5.73
CA THR A 141 14.22 -0.46 5.57
C THR A 141 14.55 0.19 6.91
N PRO A 142 15.77 0.75 7.08
CA PRO A 142 16.11 1.50 8.28
C PRO A 142 15.16 2.70 8.51
N LEU A 143 14.92 3.02 9.77
CA LEU A 143 14.08 4.16 10.13
C LEU A 143 14.62 5.49 9.56
N SER A 144 15.92 5.68 9.55
CA SER A 144 16.57 6.86 8.96
C SER A 144 16.28 6.99 7.46
N THR A 145 16.23 5.89 6.74
CA THR A 145 15.86 5.85 5.32
C THR A 145 14.41 6.22 5.11
N VAL A 146 13.50 5.71 5.93
CA VAL A 146 12.07 6.08 5.89
C VAL A 146 11.89 7.58 6.10
N LYS A 147 12.57 8.16 7.09
CA LYS A 147 12.53 9.61 7.35
C LYS A 147 13.03 10.41 6.15
N THR A 148 14.13 10.03 5.56
CA THR A 148 14.69 10.71 4.37
C THR A 148 13.72 10.64 3.19
N ARG A 149 13.13 9.47 2.94
CA ARG A 149 12.14 9.27 1.88
C ARG A 149 10.90 10.13 2.11
N LEU A 150 10.43 10.24 3.34
CA LEU A 150 9.28 11.07 3.69
C LEU A 150 9.57 12.55 3.42
N TYR A 151 10.70 13.06 3.89
CA TYR A 151 11.07 14.47 3.66
C TYR A 151 11.23 14.79 2.17
N THR A 152 11.85 13.91 1.41
CA THR A 152 12.01 14.07 -0.04
C THR A 152 10.64 14.05 -0.74
N ALA A 153 9.77 13.14 -0.33
CA ALA A 153 8.41 13.04 -0.87
C ALA A 153 7.59 14.32 -0.60
N LEU A 154 7.63 14.84 0.62
CA LEU A 154 6.91 16.06 0.98
C LEU A 154 7.40 17.28 0.19
N LYS A 155 8.70 17.41 -0.05
CA LYS A 155 9.26 18.46 -0.92
C LYS A 155 8.74 18.36 -2.35
N ARG A 156 8.69 17.16 -2.92
CA ARG A 156 8.18 16.94 -4.26
C ARG A 156 6.69 17.19 -4.37
N LEU A 157 5.91 16.76 -3.39
CA LEU A 157 4.47 17.05 -3.32
C LEU A 157 4.20 18.55 -3.30
N LYS A 158 4.97 19.30 -2.52
CA LYS A 158 4.85 20.75 -2.47
C LYS A 158 5.10 21.40 -3.83
N LEU A 159 6.08 20.91 -4.60
CA LEU A 159 6.35 21.39 -5.96
C LEU A 159 5.22 21.04 -6.93
N ILE A 160 4.73 19.81 -6.90
CA ILE A 160 3.62 19.35 -7.76
C ILE A 160 2.36 20.19 -7.51
N LEU A 161 2.00 20.39 -6.25
CA LEU A 161 0.81 21.16 -5.87
C LEU A 161 0.93 22.65 -6.23
N LYS A 162 2.13 23.21 -6.24
CA LYS A 162 2.37 24.58 -6.70
C LYS A 162 2.26 24.73 -8.21
N GLU A 163 2.74 23.78 -8.97
CA GLU A 163 2.64 23.77 -10.44
C GLU A 163 1.17 23.72 -10.88
N ASP A 164 0.32 22.98 -10.16
CA ASP A 164 -1.11 22.88 -10.43
C ASP A 164 -1.87 24.17 -10.13
N GLU A 165 -1.33 25.04 -9.29
CA GLU A 165 -1.94 26.35 -8.94
C GLU A 165 -1.52 27.47 -9.90
N ALA A 166 -0.54 27.24 -10.74
CA ALA A 166 -0.03 28.25 -11.67
C ALA A 166 -0.92 28.38 -12.94
#